data_4827ed61bfea9e97123f780c2b0d8a75
#
_entry.id   4827ed61bfea9e97123f780c2b0d8a75
#
_cell.length_a   1.000
_cell.length_b   1.000
_cell.length_c   1.000
_cell.angle_alpha   90.00
_cell.angle_beta   90.00
_cell.angle_gamma   90.00
#
_symmetry.space_group_name_H-M   'P 1'
#
loop_
_entity.id
_entity.type
_entity.pdbx_description
1 polymer ?
#
loop_
_entity_poly.entity_id
_entity_poly.type
_entity_poly.pdbx_seq_one_letter_code
_entity_poly.pdbx_strand_id
1 'polypeptide(L)'
;MDDWKMYEKTKMVSMLVSPKKMINGHRLRHEIANLLLGKVDIYGNPRLQSKRTALIPYRFHVIVMNESCEGHFNEQIIDCMATGTIPVIWGCPDIGRYFDENGIIRFDSINSIKHIVEKLLSKELYLKLLPHAICNMETAKRYRSSEDYAYETYPFLFEENKL
;
A
#
# COMPACT_ATOMS: atom_id res chain seq x y z
N MET A 1 -5.27 -4.79 -10.98
CA MET A 1 -4.44 -6.02 -10.90
C MET A 1 -5.38 -7.22 -10.91
N ASP A 2 -5.36 -8.08 -11.94
CA ASP A 2 -6.44 -9.08 -12.14
C ASP A 2 -6.21 -10.43 -11.47
N ASP A 3 -4.97 -10.68 -11.01
CA ASP A 3 -4.55 -11.94 -10.39
C ASP A 3 -4.28 -11.71 -8.89
N TRP A 4 -5.31 -11.93 -8.08
CA TRP A 4 -5.32 -11.76 -6.63
C TRP A 4 -4.90 -13.04 -5.94
N LYS A 5 -3.67 -13.10 -5.44
CA LYS A 5 -3.17 -14.26 -4.70
C LYS A 5 -2.00 -13.93 -3.80
N MET A 6 -1.77 -14.78 -2.81
CA MET A 6 -0.56 -14.76 -1.99
C MET A 6 0.61 -15.29 -2.82
N TYR A 7 1.45 -14.40 -3.31
CA TYR A 7 2.67 -14.76 -4.03
C TYR A 7 3.78 -15.17 -3.07
N GLU A 8 4.68 -16.03 -3.53
CA GLU A 8 5.90 -16.33 -2.80
C GLU A 8 6.77 -15.08 -2.65
N LYS A 9 7.27 -14.84 -1.42
CA LYS A 9 8.05 -13.65 -1.07
C LYS A 9 9.53 -14.00 -0.87
N THR A 10 10.36 -13.56 -1.80
CA THR A 10 11.81 -13.82 -1.79
C THR A 10 12.62 -12.63 -1.30
N LYS A 11 12.06 -11.41 -1.37
CA LYS A 11 12.69 -10.14 -0.99
C LYS A 11 12.01 -9.50 0.21
N MET A 12 12.68 -8.53 0.85
CA MET A 12 12.21 -7.96 2.09
C MET A 12 11.32 -6.73 1.87
N VAL A 13 11.87 -5.64 1.36
CA VAL A 13 11.20 -4.35 1.31
C VAL A 13 11.40 -3.67 -0.04
N SER A 14 10.34 -3.10 -0.57
CA SER A 14 10.38 -2.25 -1.75
C SER A 14 9.68 -0.91 -1.52
N MET A 15 9.92 0.05 -2.40
CA MET A 15 9.26 1.34 -2.44
C MET A 15 9.10 1.82 -3.87
N LEU A 16 7.93 2.39 -4.20
CA LEU A 16 7.67 3.05 -5.47
C LEU A 16 7.76 4.58 -5.33
N VAL A 17 8.57 5.20 -6.18
CA VAL A 17 8.79 6.65 -6.16
C VAL A 17 8.49 7.24 -7.54
N SER A 18 7.47 8.08 -7.63
CA SER A 18 7.20 8.85 -8.85
C SER A 18 8.08 10.10 -8.89
N PRO A 19 8.34 10.68 -10.08
CA PRO A 19 9.15 11.90 -10.21
C PRO A 19 8.44 13.17 -9.69
N LYS A 20 7.15 13.09 -9.34
CA LYS A 20 6.36 14.22 -8.85
C LYS A 20 6.90 14.76 -7.53
N LYS A 21 6.97 16.12 -7.40
CA LYS A 21 7.46 16.83 -6.20
C LYS A 21 6.59 18.02 -5.80
N MET A 22 5.34 18.05 -6.25
CA MET A 22 4.48 19.24 -6.20
C MET A 22 3.88 19.49 -4.81
N ILE A 23 3.59 18.43 -4.05
CA ILE A 23 2.90 18.50 -2.75
C ILE A 23 3.74 17.87 -1.64
N ASN A 24 3.31 18.05 -0.39
CA ASN A 24 4.08 17.61 0.78
C ASN A 24 4.37 16.12 0.79
N GLY A 25 3.38 15.27 0.50
CA GLY A 25 3.57 13.83 0.44
C GLY A 25 4.55 13.40 -0.65
N HIS A 26 4.60 14.11 -1.79
CA HIS A 26 5.60 13.84 -2.80
C HIS A 26 7.02 14.15 -2.30
N ARG A 27 7.21 15.28 -1.60
CA ARG A 27 8.52 15.66 -1.04
C ARG A 27 8.96 14.69 0.04
N LEU A 28 8.06 14.35 0.96
CA LEU A 28 8.30 13.35 1.99
C LEU A 28 8.69 11.99 1.41
N ARG A 29 8.02 11.56 0.32
CA ARG A 29 8.35 10.31 -0.40
C ARG A 29 9.78 10.30 -0.91
N HIS A 30 10.24 11.41 -1.51
CA HIS A 30 11.61 11.53 -1.99
C HIS A 30 12.63 11.57 -0.84
N GLU A 31 12.31 12.24 0.25
CA GLU A 31 13.15 12.30 1.44
C GLU A 31 13.32 10.91 2.07
N ILE A 32 12.24 10.19 2.24
CA ILE A 32 12.25 8.79 2.74
C ILE A 32 13.02 7.88 1.78
N ALA A 33 12.83 8.01 0.47
CA ALA A 33 13.56 7.22 -0.51
C ALA A 33 15.07 7.45 -0.42
N ASN A 34 15.51 8.69 -0.27
CA ASN A 34 16.93 9.01 -0.08
C ASN A 34 17.48 8.43 1.24
N LEU A 35 16.72 8.51 2.33
CA LEU A 35 17.10 7.96 3.63
C LEU A 35 17.27 6.44 3.58
N LEU A 36 16.41 5.75 2.82
CA LEU A 36 16.36 4.30 2.72
C LEU A 36 17.20 3.73 1.58
N LEU A 37 17.99 4.56 0.92
CA LEU A 37 18.85 4.15 -0.19
C LEU A 37 19.81 3.03 0.27
N GLY A 38 19.89 1.94 -0.50
CA GLY A 38 20.71 0.78 -0.15
C GLY A 38 20.12 -0.15 0.92
N LYS A 39 18.97 0.20 1.54
CA LYS A 39 18.26 -0.63 2.53
C LYS A 39 16.96 -1.18 1.97
N VAL A 40 16.38 -0.52 1.00
CA VAL A 40 15.11 -0.84 0.35
C VAL A 40 15.31 -0.82 -1.15
N ASP A 41 14.70 -1.75 -1.88
CA ASP A 41 14.70 -1.74 -3.33
C ASP A 41 13.74 -0.65 -3.83
N ILE A 42 14.29 0.43 -4.37
CA ILE A 42 13.53 1.59 -4.83
C ILE A 42 13.26 1.48 -6.31
N TYR A 43 11.99 1.55 -6.67
CA TYR A 43 11.50 1.55 -8.04
C TYR A 43 10.94 2.93 -8.37
N GLY A 44 11.24 3.43 -9.54
CA GLY A 44 10.74 4.73 -9.99
C GLY A 44 11.11 5.01 -11.43
N ASN A 45 10.52 6.07 -11.99
CA ASN A 45 10.65 6.46 -13.37
C ASN A 45 12.12 6.56 -13.85
N PRO A 46 12.44 6.20 -15.11
CA PRO A 46 11.52 5.85 -16.20
C PRO A 46 11.41 4.34 -16.51
N ARG A 47 11.91 3.48 -15.65
CA ARG A 47 12.14 2.05 -15.97
C ARG A 47 11.21 1.07 -15.25
N LEU A 48 10.14 1.54 -14.63
CA LEU A 48 9.18 0.62 -14.02
C LEU A 48 8.39 -0.09 -15.11
N GLN A 49 8.80 -1.29 -15.44
CA GLN A 49 8.09 -2.12 -16.42
C GLN A 49 6.70 -2.52 -15.93
N SER A 50 6.52 -2.70 -14.60
CA SER A 50 5.24 -3.02 -13.98
C SER A 50 5.30 -2.81 -12.46
N LYS A 51 4.21 -2.32 -11.85
CA LYS A 51 4.03 -2.30 -10.39
C LYS A 51 4.21 -3.70 -9.77
N ARG A 52 3.87 -4.75 -10.50
CA ARG A 52 4.03 -6.15 -10.09
C ARG A 52 5.48 -6.49 -9.72
N THR A 53 6.45 -5.97 -10.46
CA THR A 53 7.88 -6.17 -10.18
C THR A 53 8.29 -5.62 -8.82
N ALA A 54 7.68 -4.51 -8.39
CA ALA A 54 7.95 -3.88 -7.11
C ALA A 54 7.17 -4.49 -5.94
N LEU A 55 6.18 -5.35 -6.19
CA LEU A 55 5.29 -5.88 -5.15
C LEU A 55 5.41 -7.40 -5.00
N ILE A 56 5.29 -8.14 -6.09
CA ILE A 56 5.17 -9.61 -6.05
C ILE A 56 6.26 -10.28 -5.19
N PRO A 57 7.55 -10.02 -5.38
CA PRO A 57 8.60 -10.72 -4.64
C PRO A 57 8.80 -10.18 -3.21
N TYR A 58 8.16 -9.07 -2.82
CA TYR A 58 8.45 -8.37 -1.57
C TYR A 58 7.46 -8.70 -0.46
N ARG A 59 7.99 -8.87 0.76
CA ARG A 59 7.20 -9.04 1.99
C ARG A 59 6.49 -7.75 2.39
N PHE A 60 7.20 -6.63 2.26
CA PHE A 60 6.73 -5.31 2.67
C PHE A 60 6.90 -4.29 1.54
N HIS A 61 6.02 -3.29 1.51
CA HIS A 61 6.13 -2.17 0.57
C HIS A 61 5.87 -0.85 1.28
N VAL A 62 6.80 0.10 1.15
CA VAL A 62 6.68 1.44 1.74
C VAL A 62 5.84 2.32 0.86
N ILE A 63 4.76 2.86 1.42
CA ILE A 63 3.81 3.76 0.77
C ILE A 63 3.79 5.09 1.51
N VAL A 64 4.06 6.17 0.79
CA VAL A 64 3.85 7.54 1.27
C VAL A 64 2.72 8.13 0.43
N MET A 65 1.59 8.39 1.05
CA MET A 65 0.45 8.98 0.35
C MET A 65 0.72 10.44 -0.01
N ASN A 66 -0.11 10.98 -0.88
CA ASN A 66 0.01 12.37 -1.31
C ASN A 66 -0.26 13.33 -0.17
N GLU A 67 -1.19 12.96 0.71
CA GLU A 67 -1.62 13.72 1.89
C GLU A 67 -1.91 12.75 3.04
N SER A 68 -1.92 13.26 4.26
CA SER A 68 -2.41 12.55 5.43
C SER A 68 -3.75 13.13 5.83
N CYS A 69 -4.83 12.45 5.44
CA CYS A 69 -6.20 12.81 5.82
C CYS A 69 -7.06 11.56 5.98
N GLU A 70 -8.14 11.69 6.74
CA GLU A 70 -9.13 10.63 6.93
C GLU A 70 -9.80 10.27 5.60
N GLY A 71 -10.16 8.99 5.45
CA GLY A 71 -10.85 8.49 4.27
C GLY A 71 -10.02 8.45 2.99
N HIS A 72 -8.74 8.77 3.05
CA HIS A 72 -7.89 8.84 1.87
C HIS A 72 -6.86 7.72 1.83
N PHE A 73 -7.14 6.68 1.06
CA PHE A 73 -6.15 5.70 0.63
C PHE A 73 -6.20 5.54 -0.90
N ASN A 74 -5.15 4.99 -1.48
CA ASN A 74 -4.99 4.91 -2.92
C ASN A 74 -4.77 3.47 -3.40
N GLU A 75 -4.71 3.32 -4.71
CA GLU A 75 -4.52 2.04 -5.39
C GLU A 75 -3.27 1.28 -4.96
N GLN A 76 -2.24 1.95 -4.43
CA GLN A 76 -1.00 1.27 -4.01
C GLN A 76 -1.25 0.32 -2.82
N ILE A 77 -2.14 0.69 -1.89
CA ILE A 77 -2.53 -0.20 -0.79
C ILE A 77 -3.24 -1.43 -1.34
N ILE A 78 -4.19 -1.23 -2.25
CA ILE A 78 -4.94 -2.32 -2.89
C ILE A 78 -3.99 -3.25 -3.66
N ASP A 79 -3.05 -2.69 -4.43
CA ASP A 79 -2.04 -3.44 -5.17
C ASP A 79 -1.14 -4.28 -4.24
N CYS A 80 -0.78 -3.76 -3.06
CA CYS A 80 -0.05 -4.52 -2.03
C CYS A 80 -0.87 -5.71 -1.55
N MET A 81 -2.12 -5.47 -1.14
CA MET A 81 -3.01 -6.50 -0.63
C MET A 81 -3.30 -7.56 -1.69
N ALA A 82 -3.51 -7.17 -2.95
CA ALA A 82 -3.74 -8.07 -4.07
C ALA A 82 -2.59 -9.06 -4.33
N THR A 83 -1.39 -8.74 -3.87
CA THR A 83 -0.19 -9.58 -4.04
C THR A 83 0.28 -10.26 -2.76
N GLY A 84 -0.40 -10.05 -1.63
CA GLY A 84 0.03 -10.53 -0.32
C GLY A 84 1.27 -9.81 0.22
N THR A 85 1.52 -8.59 -0.24
CA THR A 85 2.57 -7.72 0.28
C THR A 85 1.99 -6.88 1.41
N ILE A 86 2.67 -6.81 2.56
CA ILE A 86 2.22 -6.01 3.69
C ILE A 86 2.59 -4.54 3.47
N PRO A 87 1.61 -3.62 3.47
CA PRO A 87 1.87 -2.21 3.30
C PRO A 87 2.46 -1.60 4.57
N VAL A 88 3.49 -0.75 4.40
CA VAL A 88 4.10 0.10 5.43
C VAL A 88 3.76 1.54 5.05
N ILE A 89 2.81 2.18 5.74
CA ILE A 89 2.15 3.37 5.22
C ILE A 89 2.37 4.64 6.06
N TRP A 90 2.45 5.76 5.36
CA TRP A 90 2.21 7.10 5.89
C TRP A 90 1.00 7.73 5.21
N GLY A 91 0.09 8.29 6.01
CA GLY A 91 -1.19 8.82 5.57
C GLY A 91 -2.36 7.95 6.04
N CYS A 92 -3.58 8.34 5.72
CA CYS A 92 -4.83 7.67 6.09
C CYS A 92 -4.89 7.26 7.58
N PRO A 93 -5.06 8.22 8.51
CA PRO A 93 -5.02 7.95 9.95
C PRO A 93 -6.13 6.99 10.41
N ASP A 94 -7.20 6.87 9.67
CA ASP A 94 -8.36 6.03 9.92
C ASP A 94 -8.43 4.76 9.05
N ILE A 95 -7.28 4.27 8.58
CA ILE A 95 -7.21 3.09 7.69
C ILE A 95 -7.91 1.85 8.27
N GLY A 96 -7.98 1.72 9.61
CA GLY A 96 -8.67 0.66 10.31
C GLY A 96 -10.19 0.63 10.10
N ARG A 97 -10.79 1.68 9.57
CA ARG A 97 -12.21 1.67 9.13
C ARG A 97 -12.43 0.83 7.88
N TYR A 98 -11.39 0.59 7.12
CA TYR A 98 -11.46 -0.06 5.80
C TYR A 98 -10.82 -1.44 5.79
N PHE A 99 -9.76 -1.63 6.59
CA PHE A 99 -8.94 -2.84 6.61
C PHE A 99 -8.54 -3.24 8.02
N ASP A 100 -8.13 -4.50 8.20
CA ASP A 100 -7.53 -4.96 9.46
C ASP A 100 -6.17 -4.29 9.66
N GLU A 101 -6.08 -3.38 10.64
CA GLU A 101 -4.85 -2.65 10.96
C GLU A 101 -3.69 -3.55 11.36
N ASN A 102 -3.96 -4.76 11.90
CA ASN A 102 -2.91 -5.71 12.25
C ASN A 102 -2.17 -6.25 11.01
N GLY A 103 -2.73 -6.12 9.82
CA GLY A 103 -2.09 -6.45 8.55
C GLY A 103 -1.40 -5.27 7.87
N ILE A 104 -1.28 -4.13 8.57
CA ILE A 104 -0.72 -2.87 8.05
C ILE A 104 0.29 -2.33 9.06
N ILE A 105 1.45 -1.87 8.59
CA ILE A 105 2.41 -1.19 9.45
C ILE A 105 2.31 0.31 9.17
N ARG A 106 2.07 1.11 10.23
CA ARG A 106 1.96 2.56 10.11
C ARG A 106 3.22 3.25 10.62
N PHE A 107 3.57 4.37 10.00
CA PHE A 107 4.60 5.27 10.51
C PHE A 107 4.12 6.72 10.39
N ASP A 108 4.66 7.58 11.26
CA ASP A 108 4.27 8.98 11.42
C ASP A 108 5.41 9.96 11.10
N SER A 109 6.65 9.48 11.11
CA SER A 109 7.85 10.31 10.97
C SER A 109 8.97 9.59 10.21
N ILE A 110 9.93 10.37 9.76
CA ILE A 110 11.17 9.88 9.11
C ILE A 110 11.95 8.96 10.07
N ASN A 111 11.97 9.30 11.36
CA ASN A 111 12.67 8.48 12.35
C ASN A 111 11.95 7.15 12.57
N SER A 112 10.62 7.14 12.60
CA SER A 112 9.86 5.90 12.77
C SER A 112 10.01 4.97 11.57
N ILE A 113 9.93 5.46 10.33
CA ILE A 113 10.14 4.57 9.15
C ILE A 113 11.57 4.04 9.10
N LYS A 114 12.56 4.83 9.44
CA LYS A 114 13.95 4.36 9.55
C LYS A 114 14.07 3.21 10.54
N HIS A 115 13.54 3.39 11.75
CA HIS A 115 13.54 2.35 12.79
C HIS A 115 12.80 1.09 12.34
N ILE A 116 11.63 1.24 11.73
CA ILE A 116 10.83 0.12 11.21
C ILE A 116 11.67 -0.69 10.21
N VAL A 117 12.22 -0.06 9.20
CA VAL A 117 12.98 -0.74 8.14
C VAL A 117 14.25 -1.41 8.68
N GLU A 118 14.98 -0.75 9.58
CA GLU A 118 16.27 -1.24 10.07
C GLU A 118 16.15 -2.29 11.18
N LYS A 119 15.07 -2.28 11.96
CA LYS A 119 14.98 -3.08 13.20
C LYS A 119 13.78 -4.01 13.28
N LEU A 120 12.67 -3.69 12.63
CA LEU A 120 11.43 -4.44 12.83
C LEU A 120 11.10 -5.36 11.66
N LEU A 121 11.33 -4.94 10.40
CA LEU A 121 10.95 -5.74 9.24
C LEU A 121 11.80 -7.00 9.13
N SER A 122 11.16 -8.14 9.25
CA SER A 122 11.79 -9.45 9.17
C SER A 122 10.85 -10.49 8.53
N LYS A 123 11.39 -11.66 8.19
CA LYS A 123 10.58 -12.78 7.72
C LYS A 123 9.60 -13.26 8.80
N GLU A 124 10.04 -13.27 10.04
CA GLU A 124 9.25 -13.68 11.21
C GLU A 124 8.07 -12.73 11.42
N LEU A 125 8.31 -11.41 11.34
CA LEU A 125 7.23 -10.43 11.40
C LEU A 125 6.23 -10.62 10.24
N TYR A 126 6.73 -10.82 9.02
CA TYR A 126 5.85 -11.09 7.87
C TYR A 126 4.94 -12.29 8.12
N LEU A 127 5.51 -13.41 8.58
CA LEU A 127 4.75 -14.63 8.87
C LEU A 127 3.71 -14.41 10.00
N LYS A 128 4.06 -13.62 11.02
CA LYS A 128 3.12 -13.24 12.09
C LYS A 128 1.94 -12.44 11.56
N LEU A 129 2.17 -11.53 10.63
CA LEU A 129 1.12 -10.66 10.07
C LEU A 129 0.37 -11.31 8.90
N LEU A 130 0.81 -12.47 8.41
CA LEU A 130 0.25 -13.14 7.24
C LEU A 130 -1.27 -13.42 7.32
N PRO A 131 -1.83 -13.89 8.45
CA PRO A 131 -3.28 -14.10 8.57
C PRO A 131 -4.08 -12.81 8.32
N HIS A 132 -3.60 -11.69 8.82
CA HIS A 132 -4.20 -10.36 8.64
C HIS A 132 -4.05 -9.87 7.18
N ALA A 133 -2.91 -10.14 6.55
CA ALA A 133 -2.69 -9.82 5.12
C ALA A 133 -3.65 -10.61 4.22
N ILE A 134 -3.96 -11.87 4.55
CA ILE A 134 -4.97 -12.68 3.84
C ILE A 134 -6.36 -12.07 4.01
N CYS A 135 -6.74 -11.69 5.23
CA CYS A 135 -8.01 -11.02 5.51
C CYS A 135 -8.12 -9.71 4.71
N ASN A 136 -7.06 -8.91 4.71
CA ASN A 136 -7.01 -7.66 3.96
C ASN A 136 -7.09 -7.87 2.44
N MET A 137 -6.52 -8.94 1.91
CA MET A 137 -6.66 -9.27 0.49
C MET A 137 -8.13 -9.50 0.12
N GLU A 138 -8.88 -10.26 0.93
CA GLU A 138 -10.32 -10.50 0.68
C GLU A 138 -11.12 -9.19 0.76
N THR A 139 -10.86 -8.37 1.79
CA THR A 139 -11.52 -7.07 1.94
C THR A 139 -11.22 -6.14 0.76
N ALA A 140 -9.96 -6.12 0.31
CA ALA A 140 -9.50 -5.24 -0.77
C ALA A 140 -10.15 -5.55 -2.13
N LYS A 141 -10.68 -6.74 -2.35
CA LYS A 141 -11.42 -7.11 -3.58
C LYS A 141 -12.61 -6.18 -3.84
N ARG A 142 -13.23 -5.63 -2.78
CA ARG A 142 -14.32 -4.64 -2.90
C ARG A 142 -13.89 -3.33 -3.57
N TYR A 143 -12.60 -3.04 -3.55
CA TYR A 143 -12.01 -1.82 -4.14
C TYR A 143 -11.30 -2.11 -5.47
N ARG A 144 -11.63 -3.24 -6.11
CA ARG A 144 -11.02 -3.66 -7.38
C ARG A 144 -11.32 -2.69 -8.51
N SER A 145 -12.54 -2.20 -8.55
CA SER A 145 -13.05 -1.21 -9.50
C SER A 145 -13.76 -0.11 -8.71
N SER A 146 -13.50 1.15 -9.05
CA SER A 146 -14.20 2.30 -8.48
C SER A 146 -15.67 2.30 -8.86
N GLU A 147 -15.98 1.83 -10.07
CA GLU A 147 -17.33 1.73 -10.63
C GLU A 147 -18.15 0.68 -9.86
N ASP A 148 -17.59 -0.52 -9.67
CA ASP A 148 -18.26 -1.59 -8.92
C ASP A 148 -18.48 -1.17 -7.47
N TYR A 149 -17.47 -0.57 -6.83
CA TYR A 149 -17.60 -0.05 -5.47
C TYR A 149 -18.70 1.01 -5.34
N ALA A 150 -18.77 1.95 -6.29
CA ALA A 150 -19.79 2.99 -6.29
C ALA A 150 -21.19 2.37 -6.47
N TYR A 151 -21.33 1.41 -7.38
CA TYR A 151 -22.60 0.72 -7.62
C TYR A 151 -23.07 -0.07 -6.40
N GLU A 152 -22.17 -0.81 -5.74
CA GLU A 152 -22.50 -1.59 -4.55
C GLU A 152 -22.81 -0.72 -3.32
N THR A 153 -22.09 0.40 -3.17
CA THR A 153 -22.19 1.28 -1.99
C THR A 153 -23.32 2.28 -2.11
N TYR A 154 -23.60 2.76 -3.32
CA TYR A 154 -24.58 3.83 -3.61
C TYR A 154 -25.51 3.42 -4.77
N PRO A 155 -26.26 2.30 -4.65
CA PRO A 155 -27.10 1.80 -5.75
C PRO A 155 -28.17 2.82 -6.19
N PHE A 156 -28.64 3.68 -5.26
CA PHE A 156 -29.62 4.71 -5.56
C PHE A 156 -29.16 5.75 -6.60
N LEU A 157 -27.83 5.90 -6.85
CA LEU A 157 -27.29 6.79 -7.87
C LEU A 157 -27.49 6.21 -9.29
N PHE A 158 -27.74 4.92 -9.41
CA PHE A 158 -27.87 4.18 -10.66
C PHE A 158 -29.32 3.69 -10.92
N GLU A 159 -30.23 3.92 -9.99
CA GLU A 159 -31.65 3.67 -10.22
C GLU A 159 -32.14 4.74 -11.22
N GLU A 160 -32.53 4.29 -12.42
CA GLU A 160 -33.22 5.17 -13.37
C GLU A 160 -34.45 5.76 -12.67
N ASN A 161 -34.54 7.09 -12.64
CA ASN A 161 -35.78 7.78 -12.30
C ASN A 161 -36.89 7.29 -13.25
N LYS A 162 -37.67 6.32 -12.82
CA LYS A 162 -38.95 6.00 -13.46
C LYS A 162 -39.87 7.18 -13.20
N LEU A 163 -39.74 8.21 -14.08
CA LEU A 163 -40.75 9.26 -14.27
C LEU A 163 -41.91 8.69 -15.08
#